data_de62da2b35966288d59003f28b4620d0
#
_entry.id   de62da2b35966288d59003f28b4620d0
#
_cell.length_a   1.000
_cell.length_b   1.000
_cell.length_c   1.000
_cell.angle_alpha   90.00
_cell.angle_beta   90.00
_cell.angle_gamma   90.00
#
_symmetry.space_group_name_H-M   'P 1'
#
loop_
_entity.id
_entity.type
_entity.pdbx_description
1 polymer ?
#
loop_
_entity_poly.entity_id
_entity_poly.type
_entity_poly.pdbx_seq_one_letter_code
_entity_poly.pdbx_strand_id
1 'polypeptide(L)'
;MSEVRDLKETIRPNALKALSVLAKFLGIHDEYKHLIRDYGLKWSGRSAEDLIIDRMTKVENPDEVFEWIKQVKNARPDLSEFVELMAVTGLRLVEAVESYNLIIKLSKEARLNEYYNSDNGILEHFKFKQIFFRRSKKTFISFVGDDLIHRISTRKLLTSPVAVQNLVRKKGLKVRFADIRETHATFMTRYLKDNEIDFLHGRVTSNVFMRNYFNPSLIRNLKIRVFQAIAEIQKKTRHFSEP
;
A
#
# COMPACT_ATOMS: atom_id res chain seq x y z
N MET A 1 21.58 20.21 18.97
CA MET A 1 20.64 19.17 19.49
C MET A 1 19.38 19.81 20.11
N SER A 2 19.44 21.01 20.67
CA SER A 2 18.25 21.76 21.10
C SER A 2 17.20 21.88 20.00
N GLU A 3 17.60 22.31 18.81
CA GLU A 3 16.72 22.44 17.65
C GLU A 3 16.04 21.09 17.28
N VAL A 4 16.75 19.97 17.42
CA VAL A 4 16.18 18.64 17.15
C VAL A 4 15.13 18.26 18.20
N ARG A 5 15.34 18.66 19.46
CA ARG A 5 14.37 18.46 20.54
C ARG A 5 13.06 19.19 20.26
N ASP A 6 13.14 20.38 19.67
CA ASP A 6 11.99 21.23 19.39
C ASP A 6 11.23 20.87 18.09
N LEU A 7 11.76 19.91 17.32
CA LEU A 7 11.04 19.37 16.16
C LEU A 7 9.77 18.62 16.58
N LYS A 8 8.76 18.65 15.70
CA LYS A 8 7.55 17.83 15.86
C LYS A 8 7.92 16.36 16.03
N GLU A 9 7.20 15.65 16.90
CA GLU A 9 7.43 14.20 17.18
C GLU A 9 7.48 13.34 15.94
N THR A 10 6.73 13.68 14.89
CA THR A 10 6.71 12.94 13.61
C THR A 10 7.97 13.15 12.76
N ILE A 11 8.69 14.27 12.97
CA ILE A 11 9.90 14.64 12.20
C ILE A 11 11.16 14.25 12.94
N ARG A 12 11.17 14.40 14.28
CA ARG A 12 12.33 14.18 15.16
C ARG A 12 13.03 12.84 14.93
N PRO A 13 12.34 11.66 14.84
CA PRO A 13 13.01 10.39 14.61
C PRO A 13 13.77 10.32 13.28
N ASN A 14 13.27 10.99 12.24
CA ASN A 14 13.94 11.02 10.94
C ASN A 14 15.19 11.92 10.98
N ALA A 15 15.10 13.08 11.65
CA ALA A 15 16.25 13.94 11.88
C ALA A 15 17.35 13.21 12.68
N LEU A 16 16.99 12.51 13.76
CA LEU A 16 17.92 11.73 14.56
C LEU A 16 18.58 10.61 13.75
N LYS A 17 17.84 9.92 12.89
CA LYS A 17 18.40 8.88 11.99
C LYS A 17 19.38 9.48 10.98
N ALA A 18 19.06 10.61 10.39
CA ALA A 18 19.95 11.30 9.44
C ALA A 18 21.25 11.76 10.13
N LEU A 19 21.14 12.37 11.31
CA LEU A 19 22.30 12.78 12.12
C LEU A 19 23.14 11.57 12.57
N SER A 20 22.51 10.43 12.90
CA SER A 20 23.22 9.20 13.22
C SER A 20 24.08 8.69 12.05
N VAL A 21 23.55 8.76 10.83
CA VAL A 21 24.29 8.36 9.62
C VAL A 21 25.46 9.30 9.38
N LEU A 22 25.23 10.62 9.53
CA LEU A 22 26.27 11.63 9.40
C LEU A 22 27.37 11.45 10.47
N ALA A 23 27.00 11.23 11.73
CA ALA A 23 27.95 11.00 12.83
C ALA A 23 28.81 9.74 12.59
N LYS A 24 28.22 8.68 12.04
CA LYS A 24 28.99 7.48 11.63
C LYS A 24 29.99 7.80 10.52
N PHE A 25 29.57 8.56 9.52
CA PHE A 25 30.45 8.97 8.42
C PHE A 25 31.62 9.83 8.91
N LEU A 26 31.37 10.71 9.88
CA LEU A 26 32.40 11.58 10.48
C LEU A 26 33.24 10.89 11.58
N GLY A 27 32.97 9.64 11.93
CA GLY A 27 33.67 8.91 12.99
C GLY A 27 33.34 9.37 14.43
N ILE A 28 32.32 10.18 14.63
CA ILE A 28 31.90 10.76 15.92
C ILE A 28 30.57 10.17 16.43
N HIS A 29 30.31 8.90 16.11
CA HIS A 29 29.01 8.30 16.45
C HIS A 29 28.80 8.09 17.94
N ASP A 30 29.88 7.88 18.71
CA ASP A 30 29.76 7.70 20.15
C ASP A 30 29.49 9.02 20.87
N GLU A 31 30.13 10.11 20.49
CA GLU A 31 29.80 11.47 20.94
C GLU A 31 28.35 11.82 20.62
N TYR A 32 27.89 11.44 19.43
CA TYR A 32 26.49 11.62 19.06
C TYR A 32 25.54 10.85 19.99
N LYS A 33 25.86 9.62 20.39
CA LYS A 33 25.07 8.85 21.37
C LYS A 33 25.04 9.51 22.75
N HIS A 34 26.17 10.09 23.18
CA HIS A 34 26.22 10.86 24.42
C HIS A 34 25.30 12.07 24.38
N LEU A 35 25.37 12.87 23.30
CA LEU A 35 24.46 14.00 23.09
C LEU A 35 22.98 13.61 23.10
N ILE A 36 22.61 12.46 22.48
CA ILE A 36 21.23 11.97 22.53
C ILE A 36 20.77 11.73 23.96
N ARG A 37 21.62 11.15 24.81
CA ARG A 37 21.31 10.89 26.24
C ARG A 37 21.23 12.19 27.04
N ASP A 38 22.17 13.08 26.85
CA ASP A 38 22.25 14.35 27.57
C ASP A 38 21.06 15.27 27.33
N TYR A 39 20.53 15.21 26.07
CA TYR A 39 19.32 15.96 25.69
C TYR A 39 18.03 15.19 25.93
N GLY A 40 18.08 13.98 26.54
CA GLY A 40 16.92 13.13 26.81
C GLY A 40 16.13 12.74 25.55
N LEU A 41 16.79 12.66 24.39
CA LEU A 41 16.13 12.38 23.12
C LEU A 41 15.92 10.86 22.95
N LYS A 42 14.71 10.48 22.53
CA LYS A 42 14.37 9.08 22.23
C LYS A 42 14.49 8.78 20.73
N TRP A 43 15.14 7.68 20.41
CA TRP A 43 15.32 7.18 19.04
C TRP A 43 14.05 6.66 18.40
N SER A 44 13.17 6.10 19.22
CA SER A 44 11.93 5.50 18.77
C SER A 44 10.85 6.57 18.62
N GLY A 45 10.11 6.50 17.54
CA GLY A 45 8.79 7.08 17.48
C GLY A 45 7.85 6.42 18.52
N ARG A 46 6.55 6.58 18.32
CA ARG A 46 5.52 5.96 19.16
C ARG A 46 5.75 4.45 19.32
N SER A 47 5.45 3.94 20.49
CA SER A 47 5.49 2.51 20.76
C SER A 47 4.45 1.76 19.90
N ALA A 48 4.55 0.44 19.80
CA ALA A 48 3.53 -0.36 19.12
C ALA A 48 2.17 -0.23 19.83
N GLU A 49 2.20 -0.14 21.16
CA GLU A 49 1.04 0.06 22.01
C GLU A 49 0.38 1.41 21.74
N ASP A 50 1.15 2.50 21.67
CA ASP A 50 0.64 3.84 21.35
C ASP A 50 -0.02 3.87 19.96
N LEU A 51 0.55 3.15 19.00
CA LEU A 51 -0.03 3.04 17.65
C LEU A 51 -1.35 2.26 17.66
N ILE A 52 -1.47 1.23 18.49
CA ILE A 52 -2.70 0.46 18.65
C ILE A 52 -3.76 1.32 19.35
N ILE A 53 -3.40 2.02 20.44
CA ILE A 53 -4.30 2.91 21.16
C ILE A 53 -4.81 4.02 20.23
N ASP A 54 -3.93 4.65 19.46
CA ASP A 54 -4.32 5.65 18.47
C ASP A 54 -5.34 5.12 17.45
N ARG A 55 -5.19 3.86 17.02
CA ARG A 55 -6.14 3.24 16.09
C ARG A 55 -7.47 2.92 16.76
N MET A 56 -7.44 2.46 18.01
CA MET A 56 -8.66 2.17 18.78
C MET A 56 -9.45 3.43 19.12
N THR A 57 -8.77 4.54 19.36
CA THR A 57 -9.39 5.83 19.69
C THR A 57 -9.83 6.63 18.46
N LYS A 58 -9.23 6.37 17.32
CA LYS A 58 -9.74 6.85 16.03
C LYS A 58 -10.90 5.95 15.62
N VAL A 59 -12.10 6.38 15.94
CA VAL A 59 -13.33 5.77 15.41
C VAL A 59 -13.43 6.13 13.93
N GLU A 60 -12.60 5.51 13.11
CA GLU A 60 -12.74 5.59 11.65
C GLU A 60 -13.69 4.47 11.23
N ASN A 61 -14.88 4.86 10.84
CA ASN A 61 -15.80 3.92 10.18
C ASN A 61 -15.10 3.38 8.92
N PRO A 62 -14.94 2.06 8.74
CA PRO A 62 -14.39 1.48 7.51
C PRO A 62 -15.08 1.99 6.24
N ASP A 63 -16.35 2.37 6.33
CA ASP A 63 -17.11 2.91 5.23
C ASP A 63 -16.65 4.32 4.81
N GLU A 64 -16.00 5.10 5.68
CA GLU A 64 -15.45 6.42 5.30
C GLU A 64 -14.40 6.33 4.19
N VAL A 65 -13.60 5.28 4.15
CA VAL A 65 -12.60 5.09 3.09
C VAL A 65 -13.29 4.76 1.77
N PHE A 66 -14.36 3.97 1.78
CA PHE A 66 -15.14 3.69 0.59
C PHE A 66 -15.88 4.94 0.07
N GLU A 67 -16.43 5.75 0.97
CA GLU A 67 -17.02 7.04 0.60
C GLU A 67 -15.96 8.00 0.03
N TRP A 68 -14.78 8.04 0.61
CA TRP A 68 -13.66 8.81 0.05
C TRP A 68 -13.27 8.32 -1.35
N ILE A 69 -13.24 7.00 -1.60
CA ILE A 69 -13.00 6.43 -2.93
C ILE A 69 -14.05 6.92 -3.93
N LYS A 70 -15.33 6.93 -3.56
CA LYS A 70 -16.41 7.45 -4.40
C LYS A 70 -16.22 8.93 -4.69
N GLN A 71 -15.87 9.73 -3.68
CA GLN A 71 -15.58 11.17 -3.85
C GLN A 71 -14.41 11.39 -4.83
N VAL A 72 -13.34 10.59 -4.75
CA VAL A 72 -12.22 10.68 -5.70
C VAL A 72 -12.69 10.31 -7.11
N LYS A 73 -13.45 9.23 -7.27
CA LYS A 73 -13.98 8.81 -8.57
C LYS A 73 -14.83 9.90 -9.21
N ASN A 74 -15.65 10.62 -8.42
CA ASN A 74 -16.46 11.72 -8.89
C ASN A 74 -15.66 12.96 -9.27
N ALA A 75 -14.77 13.37 -8.37
CA ALA A 75 -13.97 14.58 -8.56
C ALA A 75 -12.88 14.42 -9.64
N ARG A 76 -12.43 13.17 -9.87
CA ARG A 76 -11.35 12.76 -10.78
C ARG A 76 -11.68 11.41 -11.47
N PRO A 77 -12.59 11.43 -12.46
CA PRO A 77 -12.95 10.22 -13.21
C PRO A 77 -11.77 9.53 -13.88
N ASP A 78 -10.72 10.28 -14.20
CA ASP A 78 -9.46 9.78 -14.76
C ASP A 78 -8.63 8.92 -13.76
N LEU A 79 -8.93 9.01 -12.46
CA LEU A 79 -8.34 8.16 -11.43
C LEU A 79 -9.27 7.02 -10.98
N SER A 80 -10.44 6.87 -11.59
CA SER A 80 -11.46 5.89 -11.15
C SER A 80 -10.93 4.47 -11.08
N GLU A 81 -10.33 3.98 -12.17
CA GLU A 81 -9.77 2.63 -12.24
C GLU A 81 -8.53 2.48 -11.36
N PHE A 82 -7.77 3.56 -11.18
CA PHE A 82 -6.59 3.54 -10.31
C PHE A 82 -6.96 3.34 -8.84
N VAL A 83 -7.94 4.11 -8.33
CA VAL A 83 -8.37 3.95 -6.92
C VAL A 83 -9.12 2.62 -6.72
N GLU A 84 -9.81 2.11 -7.75
CA GLU A 84 -10.42 0.79 -7.73
C GLU A 84 -9.36 -0.32 -7.68
N LEU A 85 -8.29 -0.22 -8.49
CA LEU A 85 -7.16 -1.14 -8.42
C LEU A 85 -6.55 -1.16 -7.01
N MET A 86 -6.33 0.01 -6.40
CA MET A 86 -5.84 0.07 -5.03
C MET A 86 -6.80 -0.58 -4.03
N ALA A 87 -8.09 -0.37 -4.18
CA ALA A 87 -9.11 -0.91 -3.28
C ALA A 87 -9.18 -2.44 -3.34
N VAL A 88 -9.09 -3.05 -4.52
CA VAL A 88 -9.19 -4.51 -4.69
C VAL A 88 -7.88 -5.24 -4.43
N THR A 89 -6.73 -4.56 -4.52
CA THR A 89 -5.41 -5.21 -4.36
C THR A 89 -4.73 -4.90 -3.03
N GLY A 90 -5.11 -3.82 -2.37
CA GLY A 90 -4.41 -3.34 -1.17
C GLY A 90 -2.95 -2.95 -1.42
N LEU A 91 -2.54 -2.69 -2.67
CA LEU A 91 -1.18 -2.26 -3.01
C LEU A 91 -0.82 -0.93 -2.33
N ARG A 92 0.46 -0.73 -2.02
CA ARG A 92 0.95 0.60 -1.63
C ARG A 92 0.88 1.54 -2.83
N LEU A 93 0.69 2.83 -2.57
CA LEU A 93 0.54 3.85 -3.63
C LEU A 93 1.61 3.73 -4.72
N VAL A 94 2.88 3.56 -4.35
CA VAL A 94 3.98 3.41 -5.33
C VAL A 94 3.81 2.14 -6.16
N GLU A 95 3.51 1.01 -5.50
CA GLU A 95 3.30 -0.28 -6.16
C GLU A 95 2.07 -0.25 -7.08
N ALA A 96 1.02 0.45 -6.66
CA ALA A 96 -0.21 0.62 -7.46
C ALA A 96 0.03 1.47 -8.72
N VAL A 97 0.80 2.55 -8.62
CA VAL A 97 1.17 3.39 -9.79
C VAL A 97 2.00 2.58 -10.78
N GLU A 98 2.99 1.83 -10.29
CA GLU A 98 3.81 0.98 -11.16
C GLU A 98 2.98 -0.13 -11.81
N SER A 99 2.12 -0.81 -11.05
CA SER A 99 1.24 -1.85 -11.57
C SER A 99 0.28 -1.32 -12.63
N TYR A 100 -0.37 -0.19 -12.34
CA TYR A 100 -1.28 0.48 -13.26
C TYR A 100 -0.60 0.85 -14.58
N ASN A 101 0.58 1.46 -14.48
CA ASN A 101 1.35 1.84 -15.66
C ASN A 101 1.87 0.64 -16.45
N LEU A 102 2.25 -0.44 -15.74
CA LEU A 102 2.73 -1.67 -16.40
C LEU A 102 1.61 -2.36 -17.18
N ILE A 103 0.39 -2.42 -16.63
CA ILE A 103 -0.79 -2.92 -17.36
C ILE A 103 -0.97 -2.16 -18.67
N ILE A 104 -0.95 -0.81 -18.62
CA ILE A 104 -1.15 0.02 -19.81
C ILE A 104 -0.03 -0.18 -20.85
N LYS A 105 1.23 -0.21 -20.40
CA LYS A 105 2.39 -0.37 -21.28
C LYS A 105 2.36 -1.71 -21.99
N LEU A 106 2.25 -2.79 -21.23
CA LEU A 106 2.25 -4.16 -21.78
C LEU A 106 1.02 -4.43 -22.65
N SER A 107 -0.12 -3.82 -22.32
CA SER A 107 -1.33 -3.93 -23.15
C SER A 107 -1.11 -3.29 -24.53
N LYS A 108 -0.47 -2.11 -24.59
CA LYS A 108 -0.14 -1.43 -25.86
C LYS A 108 0.86 -2.23 -26.70
N GLU A 109 1.73 -2.99 -26.06
CA GLU A 109 2.74 -3.83 -26.69
C GLU A 109 2.19 -5.24 -27.04
N ALA A 110 0.91 -5.52 -26.79
CA ALA A 110 0.29 -6.85 -26.90
C ALA A 110 1.01 -7.93 -26.06
N ARG A 111 1.62 -7.53 -24.95
CA ARG A 111 2.42 -8.40 -24.04
C ARG A 111 1.83 -8.48 -22.63
N LEU A 112 0.56 -8.14 -22.46
CA LEU A 112 -0.08 -8.12 -21.14
C LEU A 112 0.00 -9.48 -20.43
N ASN A 113 -0.02 -10.58 -21.17
CA ASN A 113 0.12 -11.94 -20.67
C ASN A 113 1.46 -12.23 -19.95
N GLU A 114 2.48 -11.40 -20.13
CA GLU A 114 3.72 -11.51 -19.38
C GLU A 114 3.55 -11.09 -17.91
N TYR A 115 2.53 -10.30 -17.61
CA TYR A 115 2.26 -9.75 -16.28
C TYR A 115 0.92 -10.17 -15.71
N TYR A 116 -0.11 -10.30 -16.51
CA TYR A 116 -1.45 -10.69 -16.11
C TYR A 116 -1.78 -12.09 -16.60
N ASN A 117 -2.01 -12.99 -15.65
CA ASN A 117 -2.49 -14.34 -15.88
C ASN A 117 -4.02 -14.33 -15.81
N SER A 118 -4.68 -14.31 -16.95
CA SER A 118 -6.14 -14.24 -17.05
C SER A 118 -6.84 -15.48 -16.49
N ASP A 119 -6.26 -16.68 -16.67
CA ASP A 119 -6.86 -17.93 -16.17
C ASP A 119 -7.03 -17.91 -14.65
N ASN A 120 -6.11 -17.25 -13.97
CA ASN A 120 -6.11 -17.13 -12.51
C ASN A 120 -6.59 -15.77 -12.00
N GLY A 121 -6.71 -14.76 -12.85
CA GLY A 121 -7.02 -13.39 -12.46
C GLY A 121 -5.93 -12.79 -11.58
N ILE A 122 -4.65 -13.00 -11.93
CA ILE A 122 -3.49 -12.65 -11.10
C ILE A 122 -2.55 -11.73 -11.85
N LEU A 123 -2.18 -10.62 -11.21
CA LEU A 123 -1.01 -9.84 -11.58
C LEU A 123 0.23 -10.48 -10.94
N GLU A 124 1.19 -10.91 -11.75
CA GLU A 124 2.37 -11.66 -11.34
C GLU A 124 3.56 -10.72 -11.09
N HIS A 125 3.52 -9.97 -10.01
CA HIS A 125 4.54 -8.98 -9.62
C HIS A 125 5.94 -9.61 -9.48
N PHE A 126 6.03 -10.88 -9.12
CA PHE A 126 7.29 -11.59 -8.97
C PHE A 126 8.09 -11.72 -10.27
N LYS A 127 7.46 -11.59 -11.44
CA LYS A 127 8.14 -11.53 -12.74
C LYS A 127 8.88 -10.22 -12.98
N PHE A 128 8.47 -9.14 -12.29
CA PHE A 128 9.03 -7.78 -12.39
C PHE A 128 9.69 -7.36 -11.07
N LYS A 129 10.64 -8.17 -10.60
CA LYS A 129 11.30 -8.02 -9.29
C LYS A 129 11.93 -6.65 -9.08
N GLN A 130 12.53 -6.07 -10.12
CA GLN A 130 13.16 -4.74 -10.07
C GLN A 130 12.18 -3.63 -9.69
N ILE A 131 10.89 -3.82 -9.97
CA ILE A 131 9.82 -2.88 -9.65
C ILE A 131 9.22 -3.17 -8.28
N PHE A 132 8.88 -4.45 -8.02
CA PHE A 132 8.04 -4.84 -6.88
C PHE A 132 8.81 -5.41 -5.69
N PHE A 133 10.11 -5.71 -5.83
CA PHE A 133 10.93 -6.28 -4.76
C PHE A 133 11.94 -5.25 -4.23
N ARG A 134 11.48 -4.35 -3.35
CA ARG A 134 12.30 -3.28 -2.77
C ARG A 134 12.68 -3.62 -1.32
N ARG A 135 13.96 -3.88 -1.04
CA ARG A 135 14.48 -4.17 0.32
C ARG A 135 13.51 -5.05 1.15
N SER A 136 12.86 -4.46 2.16
CA SER A 136 11.89 -5.11 3.06
C SER A 136 10.44 -5.09 2.54
N LYS A 137 10.17 -4.41 1.41
CA LYS A 137 8.83 -4.28 0.82
C LYS A 137 8.78 -5.09 -0.46
N LYS A 138 8.10 -6.22 -0.43
CA LYS A 138 7.95 -7.12 -1.59
C LYS A 138 6.48 -7.36 -1.82
N THR A 139 6.06 -7.38 -3.07
CA THR A 139 4.70 -7.77 -3.46
C THR A 139 4.85 -8.87 -4.51
N PHE A 140 4.23 -10.02 -4.28
CA PHE A 140 4.42 -11.19 -5.12
C PHE A 140 3.34 -11.30 -6.19
N ILE A 141 2.08 -11.22 -5.77
CA ILE A 141 0.90 -11.31 -6.64
C ILE A 141 -0.19 -10.36 -6.15
N SER A 142 -1.12 -10.04 -7.03
CA SER A 142 -2.40 -9.43 -6.68
C SER A 142 -3.52 -10.06 -7.51
N PHE A 143 -4.68 -10.31 -6.91
CA PHE A 143 -5.86 -10.78 -7.63
C PHE A 143 -6.64 -9.60 -8.19
N VAL A 144 -7.00 -9.68 -9.46
CA VAL A 144 -7.76 -8.64 -10.16
C VAL A 144 -8.61 -9.28 -11.25
N GLY A 145 -9.86 -8.85 -11.39
CA GLY A 145 -10.73 -9.33 -12.46
C GLY A 145 -10.41 -8.71 -13.82
N ASP A 146 -10.69 -9.48 -14.88
CA ASP A 146 -10.45 -9.10 -16.30
C ASP A 146 -11.08 -7.76 -16.66
N ASP A 147 -12.30 -7.49 -16.19
CA ASP A 147 -13.00 -6.23 -16.47
C ASP A 147 -12.19 -5.00 -16.04
N LEU A 148 -11.62 -5.01 -14.83
CA LEU A 148 -10.82 -3.90 -14.36
C LEU A 148 -9.51 -3.77 -15.15
N ILE A 149 -8.87 -4.89 -15.48
CA ILE A 149 -7.66 -4.91 -16.32
C ILE A 149 -7.95 -4.31 -17.69
N HIS A 150 -9.05 -4.70 -18.32
CA HIS A 150 -9.47 -4.17 -19.62
C HIS A 150 -9.72 -2.65 -19.55
N ARG A 151 -10.46 -2.17 -18.54
CA ARG A 151 -10.69 -0.74 -18.34
C ARG A 151 -9.39 0.06 -18.11
N ILE A 152 -8.44 -0.49 -17.35
CA ILE A 152 -7.13 0.15 -17.12
C ILE A 152 -6.32 0.22 -18.42
N SER A 153 -6.33 -0.83 -19.24
CA SER A 153 -5.51 -0.92 -20.45
C SER A 153 -5.73 0.23 -21.44
N THR A 154 -6.93 0.82 -21.42
CA THR A 154 -7.33 1.93 -22.30
C THR A 154 -7.02 3.31 -21.71
N ARG A 155 -6.50 3.38 -20.48
CA ARG A 155 -6.27 4.65 -19.77
C ARG A 155 -4.90 5.28 -20.10
N LYS A 156 -4.69 6.49 -19.55
CA LYS A 156 -3.40 7.21 -19.64
C LYS A 156 -2.49 6.80 -18.49
N LEU A 157 -1.19 6.84 -18.75
CA LEU A 157 -0.18 6.59 -17.72
C LEU A 157 -0.24 7.66 -16.61
N LEU A 158 0.02 7.23 -15.39
CA LEU A 158 0.22 8.10 -14.24
C LEU A 158 1.69 8.49 -14.15
N THR A 159 1.95 9.77 -13.89
CA THR A 159 3.33 10.29 -13.89
C THR A 159 4.13 9.82 -12.68
N SER A 160 3.55 9.92 -11.47
CA SER A 160 4.21 9.52 -10.22
C SER A 160 3.21 9.43 -9.07
N PRO A 161 3.58 8.76 -7.97
CA PRO A 161 2.76 8.74 -6.75
C PRO A 161 2.48 10.15 -6.18
N VAL A 162 3.47 11.03 -6.24
CA VAL A 162 3.31 12.43 -5.78
C VAL A 162 2.34 13.20 -6.66
N ALA A 163 2.43 13.01 -7.97
CA ALA A 163 1.50 13.62 -8.92
C ALA A 163 0.06 13.19 -8.64
N VAL A 164 -0.19 11.89 -8.42
CA VAL A 164 -1.51 11.36 -8.05
C VAL A 164 -2.05 12.00 -6.77
N GLN A 165 -1.22 12.11 -5.72
CA GLN A 165 -1.62 12.81 -4.49
C GLN A 165 -1.98 14.28 -4.73
N ASN A 166 -1.19 14.97 -5.54
CA ASN A 166 -1.43 16.37 -5.87
C ASN A 166 -2.72 16.57 -6.70
N LEU A 167 -3.06 15.61 -7.57
CA LEU A 167 -4.32 15.64 -8.31
C LEU A 167 -5.54 15.58 -7.36
N VAL A 168 -5.47 14.76 -6.31
CA VAL A 168 -6.51 14.66 -5.27
C VAL A 168 -6.57 15.93 -4.43
N ARG A 169 -5.41 16.44 -3.97
CA ARG A 169 -5.33 17.70 -3.20
C ARG A 169 -5.91 18.90 -3.95
N LYS A 170 -5.65 19.00 -5.25
CA LYS A 170 -6.20 20.09 -6.10
C LYS A 170 -7.73 20.13 -6.15
N LYS A 171 -8.39 19.02 -5.78
CA LYS A 171 -9.86 18.95 -5.64
C LYS A 171 -10.35 19.18 -4.22
N GLY A 172 -9.47 19.64 -3.31
CA GLY A 172 -9.82 19.87 -1.90
C GLY A 172 -9.98 18.60 -1.07
N LEU A 173 -9.65 17.42 -1.62
CA LEU A 173 -9.80 16.16 -0.91
C LEU A 173 -8.54 15.82 -0.08
N LYS A 174 -8.76 15.31 1.14
CA LYS A 174 -7.70 14.76 1.97
C LYS A 174 -7.07 13.56 1.27
N VAL A 175 -5.74 13.40 1.36
CA VAL A 175 -5.03 12.25 0.78
C VAL A 175 -5.12 11.06 1.74
N ARG A 176 -5.80 9.99 1.33
CA ARG A 176 -6.07 8.79 2.14
C ARG A 176 -5.62 7.47 1.48
N PHE A 177 -4.67 7.51 0.55
CA PHE A 177 -4.23 6.29 -0.16
C PHE A 177 -3.64 5.21 0.76
N ALA A 178 -3.02 5.59 1.89
CA ALA A 178 -2.54 4.63 2.88
C ALA A 178 -3.69 3.90 3.58
N ASP A 179 -4.80 4.63 3.83
CA ASP A 179 -5.97 4.12 4.52
C ASP A 179 -6.68 3.04 3.68
N ILE A 180 -6.65 3.14 2.32
CA ILE A 180 -7.18 2.09 1.42
C ILE A 180 -6.57 0.74 1.74
N ARG A 181 -5.23 0.68 1.91
CA ARG A 181 -4.55 -0.57 2.20
C ARG A 181 -4.88 -1.11 3.58
N GLU A 182 -5.03 -0.24 4.57
CA GLU A 182 -5.43 -0.62 5.93
C GLU A 182 -6.87 -1.16 5.93
N THR A 183 -7.78 -0.46 5.25
CA THR A 183 -9.17 -0.90 5.07
C THR A 183 -9.24 -2.23 4.32
N HIS A 184 -8.47 -2.39 3.23
CA HIS A 184 -8.38 -3.65 2.51
C HIS A 184 -7.93 -4.79 3.43
N ALA A 185 -6.84 -4.60 4.21
CA ALA A 185 -6.36 -5.64 5.13
C ALA A 185 -7.44 -6.05 6.13
N THR A 186 -8.07 -5.06 6.79
CA THR A 186 -9.14 -5.29 7.76
C THR A 186 -10.36 -5.98 7.12
N PHE A 187 -10.73 -5.57 5.91
CA PHE A 187 -11.87 -6.17 5.20
C PHE A 187 -11.60 -7.63 4.82
N MET A 188 -10.38 -7.94 4.39
CA MET A 188 -9.96 -9.28 4.01
C MET A 188 -9.99 -10.28 5.17
N THR A 189 -9.93 -9.84 6.44
CA THR A 189 -10.01 -10.76 7.60
C THR A 189 -11.31 -11.54 7.68
N ARG A 190 -12.34 -11.08 6.99
CA ARG A 190 -13.63 -11.80 6.89
C ARG A 190 -13.57 -13.06 6.01
N TYR A 191 -12.57 -13.15 5.13
CA TYR A 191 -12.45 -14.18 4.10
C TYR A 191 -11.14 -14.95 4.19
N LEU A 192 -10.09 -14.33 4.67
CA LEU A 192 -8.72 -14.83 4.64
C LEU A 192 -8.13 -14.90 6.04
N LYS A 193 -7.17 -15.82 6.21
CA LYS A 193 -6.34 -15.91 7.41
C LYS A 193 -5.25 -14.82 7.37
N ASP A 194 -4.73 -14.45 8.54
CA ASP A 194 -3.72 -13.39 8.68
C ASP A 194 -2.47 -13.65 7.81
N ASN A 195 -2.00 -14.89 7.74
CA ASN A 195 -0.85 -15.25 6.92
C ASN A 195 -1.13 -15.13 5.41
N GLU A 196 -2.36 -15.36 4.96
CA GLU A 196 -2.76 -15.15 3.56
C GLU A 196 -2.81 -13.67 3.22
N ILE A 197 -3.33 -12.84 4.14
CA ILE A 197 -3.34 -11.38 4.01
C ILE A 197 -1.90 -10.84 4.00
N ASP A 198 -1.04 -11.32 4.90
CA ASP A 198 0.37 -10.94 4.96
C ASP A 198 1.11 -11.30 3.67
N PHE A 199 0.81 -12.45 3.08
CA PHE A 199 1.35 -12.84 1.77
C PHE A 199 0.92 -11.86 0.67
N LEU A 200 -0.37 -11.58 0.54
CA LEU A 200 -0.90 -10.64 -0.46
C LEU A 200 -0.34 -9.22 -0.27
N HIS A 201 -0.12 -8.83 0.98
CA HIS A 201 0.48 -7.55 1.33
C HIS A 201 2.02 -7.54 1.31
N GLY A 202 2.66 -8.67 0.97
CA GLY A 202 4.12 -8.75 0.88
C GLY A 202 4.85 -8.59 2.22
N ARG A 203 4.26 -9.03 3.32
CA ARG A 203 4.82 -9.01 4.68
C ARG A 203 5.49 -10.34 5.05
N VAL A 204 6.18 -10.94 4.09
CA VAL A 204 6.71 -12.33 4.20
C VAL A 204 8.08 -12.41 4.88
N THR A 205 8.85 -11.32 4.88
CA THR A 205 10.29 -11.36 5.17
C THR A 205 10.65 -11.51 6.64
N SER A 206 9.75 -11.21 7.57
CA SER A 206 9.99 -11.26 9.02
C SER A 206 9.53 -12.56 9.69
N ASN A 207 8.72 -13.37 9.00
CA ASN A 207 8.11 -14.58 9.56
C ASN A 207 8.78 -15.82 8.96
N VAL A 208 9.40 -16.64 9.82
CA VAL A 208 10.08 -17.89 9.41
C VAL A 208 9.11 -18.87 8.72
N PHE A 209 7.90 -19.01 9.25
CA PHE A 209 6.86 -19.86 8.66
C PHE A 209 6.52 -19.40 7.24
N MET A 210 6.25 -18.10 7.03
CA MET A 210 5.93 -17.55 5.73
C MET A 210 7.06 -17.73 4.72
N ARG A 211 8.29 -17.68 5.17
CA ARG A 211 9.47 -17.77 4.31
C ARG A 211 9.80 -19.19 3.88
N ASN A 212 9.64 -20.16 4.79
CA ASN A 212 10.15 -21.52 4.58
C ASN A 212 9.05 -22.57 4.38
N TYR A 213 7.86 -22.34 4.90
CA TYR A 213 6.79 -23.36 4.94
C TYR A 213 5.49 -22.94 4.27
N PHE A 214 5.26 -21.63 4.07
CA PHE A 214 4.04 -21.16 3.45
C PHE A 214 4.11 -21.31 1.93
N ASN A 215 3.25 -22.17 1.38
CA ASN A 215 3.11 -22.35 -0.05
C ASN A 215 1.69 -21.94 -0.49
N PRO A 216 1.52 -20.75 -1.08
CA PRO A 216 0.19 -20.27 -1.48
C PRO A 216 -0.48 -21.14 -2.56
N SER A 217 0.30 -21.87 -3.37
CA SER A 217 -0.25 -22.76 -4.39
C SER A 217 -0.96 -23.97 -3.80
N LEU A 218 -0.67 -24.34 -2.55
CA LEU A 218 -1.33 -25.43 -1.84
C LEU A 218 -2.60 -25.00 -1.09
N ILE A 219 -2.91 -23.70 -1.07
CA ILE A 219 -4.09 -23.19 -0.37
C ILE A 219 -5.30 -23.36 -1.26
N ARG A 220 -6.07 -24.41 -0.99
CA ARG A 220 -7.32 -24.63 -1.68
C ARG A 220 -8.25 -23.42 -1.48
N ASN A 221 -8.93 -23.04 -2.56
CA ASN A 221 -9.94 -21.98 -2.55
C ASN A 221 -9.45 -20.57 -2.21
N LEU A 222 -8.13 -20.29 -2.15
CA LEU A 222 -7.63 -18.95 -1.92
C LEU A 222 -8.18 -17.95 -2.96
N LYS A 223 -8.09 -18.30 -4.25
CA LYS A 223 -8.62 -17.51 -5.36
C LYS A 223 -10.11 -17.18 -5.14
N ILE A 224 -10.93 -18.18 -4.84
CA ILE A 224 -12.39 -18.03 -4.67
C ILE A 224 -12.68 -17.05 -3.54
N ARG A 225 -12.03 -17.21 -2.36
CA ARG A 225 -12.25 -16.35 -1.19
C ARG A 225 -11.79 -14.92 -1.43
N VAL A 226 -10.67 -14.74 -2.14
CA VAL A 226 -10.20 -13.39 -2.51
C VAL A 226 -11.19 -12.73 -3.46
N PHE A 227 -11.69 -13.41 -4.48
CA PHE A 227 -12.68 -12.83 -5.39
C PHE A 227 -14.02 -12.55 -4.73
N GLN A 228 -14.45 -13.33 -3.73
CA GLN A 228 -15.61 -12.99 -2.92
C GLN A 228 -15.41 -11.66 -2.19
N ALA A 229 -14.25 -11.47 -1.55
CA ALA A 229 -13.91 -10.20 -0.91
C ALA A 229 -13.83 -9.03 -1.90
N ILE A 230 -13.20 -9.24 -3.07
CA ILE A 230 -13.11 -8.25 -4.14
C ILE A 230 -14.50 -7.81 -4.61
N ALA A 231 -15.42 -8.75 -4.82
CA ALA A 231 -16.78 -8.44 -5.25
C ALA A 231 -17.51 -7.53 -4.26
N GLU A 232 -17.35 -7.75 -2.96
CA GLU A 232 -17.94 -6.87 -1.94
C GLU A 232 -17.24 -5.51 -1.88
N ILE A 233 -15.92 -5.44 -2.00
CA ILE A 233 -15.19 -4.16 -2.09
C ILE A 233 -15.66 -3.36 -3.30
N GLN A 234 -15.80 -4.02 -4.45
CA GLN A 234 -16.29 -3.37 -5.66
C GLN A 234 -17.73 -2.86 -5.48
N LYS A 235 -18.60 -3.63 -4.85
CA LYS A 235 -19.97 -3.18 -4.53
C LYS A 235 -19.95 -1.93 -3.66
N LYS A 236 -19.09 -1.85 -2.65
CA LYS A 236 -18.96 -0.66 -1.79
C LYS A 236 -18.35 0.55 -2.50
N THR A 237 -17.54 0.35 -3.52
CA THR A 237 -16.85 1.42 -4.28
C THR A 237 -17.55 1.83 -5.56
N ARG A 238 -18.59 1.10 -6.00
CA ARG A 238 -19.44 1.49 -7.12
C ARG A 238 -20.32 2.68 -6.72
N HIS A 239 -20.56 3.57 -7.66
CA HIS A 239 -21.69 4.49 -7.55
C HIS A 239 -22.99 3.68 -7.55
N PHE A 240 -23.87 3.98 -6.64
CA PHE A 240 -25.27 3.76 -6.92
C PHE A 240 -25.63 4.79 -8.03
N SER A 241 -25.52 4.39 -9.28
CA SER A 241 -26.37 4.97 -10.30
C SER A 241 -27.76 4.55 -9.87
N GLU A 242 -28.54 5.47 -9.36
CA GLU A 242 -29.97 5.25 -9.21
C GLU A 242 -30.52 4.77 -10.56
N PRO A 243 -31.52 3.85 -10.54
CA PRO A 243 -32.08 3.28 -11.73
C PRO A 243 -32.70 4.30 -12.67
#